data_413cd95d4b32128db69e01625afd110d
#
_entry.id   413cd95d4b32128db69e01625afd110d
#
_cell.length_a   1.000
_cell.length_b   1.000
_cell.length_c   1.000
_cell.angle_alpha   90.00
_cell.angle_beta   90.00
_cell.angle_gamma   90.00
#
_symmetry.space_group_name_H-M   'P 1'
#
loop_
_entity.id
_entity.type
_entity.pdbx_description
1 polymer ?
#
loop_
_entity_poly.entity_id
_entity_poly.type
_entity_poly.pdbx_seq_one_letter_code
_entity_poly.pdbx_strand_id
1 'polypeptide(L)'
;MPQPFVFRSIDLNGHTIRTAVRPGKSHLTPLLIFNGIGANLELVFPFVEALDPDLEVIAFDVPGVGGSSTPKRPYRFPGLAKLAARMLDYLNYGQVNAIGVSWGGALAQQFAHDYPERCKKLVLAATSAGMAMVPGKPRVLWLM
;
A
#
# COMPACT_ATOMS: atom_id res chain seq x y z
N MET A 1 3.87 21.42 -11.52
CA MET A 1 2.69 20.54 -11.61
C MET A 1 3.08 19.14 -11.19
N PRO A 2 2.24 18.45 -10.43
CA PRO A 2 2.53 17.06 -10.09
C PRO A 2 2.55 16.21 -11.37
N GLN A 3 3.49 15.30 -11.46
CA GLN A 3 3.61 14.37 -12.56
C GLN A 3 2.39 13.43 -12.57
N PRO A 4 1.85 13.06 -13.73
CA PRO A 4 0.76 12.10 -13.79
C PRO A 4 1.20 10.71 -13.32
N PHE A 5 0.27 9.93 -12.78
CA PHE A 5 0.54 8.55 -12.45
C PHE A 5 0.82 7.70 -13.69
N VAL A 6 1.83 6.86 -13.59
CA VAL A 6 2.13 5.82 -14.57
C VAL A 6 1.56 4.49 -14.05
N PHE A 7 0.58 3.95 -14.76
CA PHE A 7 -0.06 2.69 -14.40
C PHE A 7 0.65 1.51 -15.07
N ARG A 8 0.78 0.42 -14.33
CA ARG A 8 1.30 -0.86 -14.84
C ARG A 8 0.53 -2.01 -14.25
N SER A 9 0.32 -3.05 -15.04
CA SER A 9 -0.11 -4.37 -14.58
C SER A 9 1.09 -5.30 -14.63
N ILE A 10 1.50 -5.82 -13.49
CA ILE A 10 2.68 -6.68 -13.36
C ILE A 10 2.27 -8.07 -12.92
N ASP A 11 2.92 -9.10 -13.45
CA ASP A 11 2.71 -10.49 -13.00
C ASP A 11 3.71 -10.82 -11.89
N LEU A 12 3.19 -11.19 -10.75
CA LEU A 12 3.97 -11.65 -9.59
C LEU A 12 3.52 -13.06 -9.21
N ASN A 13 4.13 -14.07 -9.82
CA ASN A 13 3.84 -15.49 -9.59
C ASN A 13 2.37 -15.89 -9.86
N GLY A 14 1.85 -15.47 -10.99
CA GLY A 14 0.48 -15.77 -11.42
C GLY A 14 -0.59 -14.86 -10.80
N HIS A 15 -0.17 -13.80 -10.10
CA HIS A 15 -1.05 -12.72 -9.68
C HIS A 15 -0.75 -11.47 -10.51
N THR A 16 -1.73 -11.01 -11.25
CA THR A 16 -1.63 -9.69 -11.90
C THR A 16 -1.91 -8.61 -10.88
N ILE A 17 -0.94 -7.75 -10.64
CA ILE A 17 -1.03 -6.64 -9.69
C ILE A 17 -1.03 -5.32 -10.44
N ARG A 18 -2.09 -4.56 -10.28
CA ARG A 18 -2.16 -3.19 -10.81
C ARG A 18 -1.41 -2.25 -9.89
N THR A 19 -0.47 -1.53 -10.45
CA THR A 19 0.35 -0.54 -9.75
C THR A 19 0.21 0.83 -10.37
N ALA A 20 0.45 1.86 -9.59
CA ALA A 20 0.54 3.23 -10.05
C ALA A 20 1.74 3.91 -9.38
N VAL A 21 2.57 4.54 -10.18
CA VAL A 21 3.72 5.30 -9.71
C VAL A 21 3.56 6.75 -10.15
N ARG A 22 3.55 7.68 -9.20
CA ARG A 22 3.75 9.10 -9.48
C ARG A 22 5.25 9.36 -9.41
N PRO A 23 5.91 9.67 -10.54
CA PRO A 23 7.34 9.96 -10.54
C PRO A 23 7.70 11.12 -9.62
N GLY A 24 8.88 11.08 -9.06
CA GLY A 24 9.45 12.11 -8.21
C GLY A 24 10.93 12.31 -8.45
N LYS A 25 11.60 13.01 -7.55
CA LYS A 25 13.06 13.22 -7.62
C LYS A 25 13.82 12.09 -6.93
N SER A 26 14.86 11.59 -7.59
CA SER A 26 15.63 10.42 -7.15
C SER A 26 16.35 10.57 -5.80
N HIS A 27 16.55 11.80 -5.30
CA HIS A 27 17.19 12.01 -4.00
C HIS A 27 16.23 11.83 -2.82
N LEU A 28 14.92 11.74 -3.06
CA LEU A 28 13.92 11.48 -2.03
C LEU A 28 13.62 9.99 -1.95
N THR A 29 13.47 9.48 -0.73
CA THR A 29 13.01 8.09 -0.53
C THR A 29 11.54 7.99 -0.95
N PRO A 30 11.17 7.08 -1.87
CA PRO A 30 9.80 6.94 -2.34
C PRO A 30 8.82 6.58 -1.23
N LEU A 31 7.57 6.98 -1.38
CA LEU A 31 6.48 6.64 -0.47
C LEU A 31 5.66 5.47 -1.04
N LEU A 32 5.59 4.36 -0.31
CA LEU A 32 4.70 3.23 -0.61
C LEU A 32 3.42 3.36 0.22
N ILE A 33 2.26 3.32 -0.45
CA ILE A 33 0.94 3.43 0.20
C ILE A 33 0.28 2.06 0.30
N PHE A 34 -0.06 1.67 1.53
CA PHE A 34 -0.93 0.54 1.86
C PHE A 34 -2.33 1.06 2.16
N ASN A 35 -3.25 0.88 1.22
CA ASN A 35 -4.58 1.43 1.28
C ASN A 35 -5.50 0.65 2.25
N GLY A 36 -6.65 1.24 2.61
CA GLY A 36 -7.66 0.60 3.44
C GLY A 36 -8.31 -0.61 2.77
N ILE A 37 -9.05 -1.39 3.54
CA ILE A 37 -9.73 -2.60 3.04
C ILE A 37 -10.66 -2.27 1.86
N GLY A 38 -10.56 -3.03 0.78
CA GLY A 38 -11.38 -2.85 -0.42
C GLY A 38 -11.15 -1.56 -1.20
N ALA A 39 -10.24 -0.71 -0.75
CA ALA A 39 -9.93 0.56 -1.41
C ALA A 39 -9.01 0.34 -2.61
N ASN A 40 -9.43 0.85 -3.77
CA ASN A 40 -8.66 0.83 -5.00
C ASN A 40 -7.69 2.02 -5.10
N LEU A 41 -6.81 2.00 -6.12
CA LEU A 41 -5.79 3.03 -6.35
C LEU A 41 -6.34 4.46 -6.41
N GLU A 42 -7.50 4.64 -7.02
CA GLU A 42 -8.08 5.97 -7.26
C GLU A 42 -8.39 6.72 -5.96
N LEU A 43 -8.66 5.99 -4.88
CA LEU A 43 -8.98 6.59 -3.57
C LEU A 43 -7.80 7.30 -2.91
N VAL A 44 -6.55 7.01 -3.31
CA VAL A 44 -5.38 7.70 -2.76
C VAL A 44 -5.02 8.98 -3.50
N PHE A 45 -5.55 9.22 -4.70
CA PHE A 45 -5.12 10.32 -5.55
C PHE A 45 -5.29 11.70 -4.90
N PRO A 46 -6.44 12.05 -4.26
CA PRO A 46 -6.58 13.34 -3.61
C PRO A 46 -5.54 13.57 -2.49
N PHE A 47 -5.20 12.51 -1.76
CA PHE A 47 -4.14 12.56 -0.75
C PHE A 47 -2.78 12.80 -1.40
N VAL A 48 -2.47 12.07 -2.47
CA VAL A 48 -1.18 12.18 -3.17
C VAL A 48 -1.01 13.54 -3.83
N GLU A 49 -2.09 14.12 -4.35
CA GLU A 49 -2.07 15.49 -4.92
C GLU A 49 -1.71 16.55 -3.90
N ALA A 50 -2.02 16.34 -2.62
CA ALA A 50 -1.66 17.23 -1.52
C ALA A 50 -0.22 17.06 -1.02
N LEU A 51 0.49 16.01 -1.46
CA LEU A 51 1.89 15.79 -1.10
C LEU A 51 2.83 16.61 -1.99
N ASP A 52 4.06 16.79 -1.50
CA ASP A 52 5.14 17.40 -2.28
C ASP A 52 5.20 16.75 -3.68
N PRO A 53 5.12 17.54 -4.77
CA PRO A 53 5.17 17.02 -6.13
C PRO A 53 6.50 16.33 -6.48
N ASP A 54 7.56 16.63 -5.76
CA ASP A 54 8.88 16.00 -5.94
C ASP A 54 9.00 14.63 -5.25
N LEU A 55 8.05 14.28 -4.37
CA LEU A 55 8.02 12.98 -3.71
C LEU A 55 7.48 11.90 -4.66
N GLU A 56 8.28 10.89 -4.95
CA GLU A 56 7.83 9.71 -5.69
C GLU A 56 6.86 8.87 -4.84
N VAL A 57 5.72 8.49 -5.42
CA VAL A 57 4.68 7.74 -4.71
C VAL A 57 4.35 6.46 -5.48
N ILE A 58 4.32 5.36 -4.75
CA ILE A 58 3.97 4.02 -5.24
C ILE A 58 2.69 3.58 -4.56
N ALA A 59 1.71 3.19 -5.34
CA ALA A 59 0.46 2.61 -4.85
C ALA A 59 0.13 1.35 -5.66
N PHE A 60 -0.68 0.45 -5.10
CA PHE A 60 -1.09 -0.77 -5.77
C PHE A 60 -2.45 -1.24 -5.26
N ASP A 61 -3.17 -1.95 -6.12
CA ASP A 61 -4.35 -2.69 -5.74
C ASP A 61 -3.92 -4.06 -5.19
N VAL A 62 -4.28 -4.37 -3.95
CA VAL A 62 -4.04 -5.71 -3.40
C VAL A 62 -4.84 -6.76 -4.19
N PRO A 63 -4.43 -8.05 -4.20
CA PRO A 63 -5.18 -9.11 -4.88
C PRO A 63 -6.66 -9.11 -4.49
N GLY A 64 -7.53 -9.16 -5.49
CA GLY A 64 -8.99 -9.11 -5.33
C GLY A 64 -9.59 -7.71 -5.26
N VAL A 65 -8.77 -6.66 -5.38
CA VAL A 65 -9.22 -5.26 -5.36
C VAL A 65 -8.87 -4.59 -6.69
N GLY A 66 -9.76 -3.71 -7.15
CA GLY A 66 -9.54 -2.87 -8.33
C GLY A 66 -9.13 -3.66 -9.57
N GLY A 67 -8.01 -3.28 -10.18
CA GLY A 67 -7.47 -3.92 -11.38
C GLY A 67 -6.55 -5.12 -11.12
N SER A 68 -6.35 -5.53 -9.86
CA SER A 68 -5.56 -6.72 -9.54
C SER A 68 -6.38 -7.99 -9.60
N SER A 69 -5.74 -9.12 -9.97
CA SER A 69 -6.42 -10.40 -10.09
C SER A 69 -6.93 -10.92 -8.75
N THR A 70 -8.06 -11.64 -8.78
CA THR A 70 -8.61 -12.31 -7.61
C THR A 70 -7.74 -13.49 -7.22
N PRO A 71 -7.32 -13.60 -5.94
CA PRO A 71 -6.51 -14.73 -5.50
C PRO A 71 -7.34 -16.01 -5.47
N LYS A 72 -6.72 -17.13 -5.83
CA LYS A 72 -7.36 -18.46 -5.79
C LYS A 72 -7.56 -18.99 -4.35
N ARG A 73 -6.83 -18.44 -3.39
CA ARG A 73 -6.87 -18.80 -1.97
C ARG A 73 -6.85 -17.55 -1.12
N PRO A 74 -7.47 -17.56 0.08
CA PRO A 74 -7.33 -16.45 1.02
C PRO A 74 -5.85 -16.17 1.31
N TYR A 75 -5.48 -14.91 1.31
CA TYR A 75 -4.13 -14.48 1.67
C TYR A 75 -4.08 -13.98 3.12
N ARG A 76 -2.89 -14.04 3.69
CA ARG A 76 -2.58 -13.49 5.02
C ARG A 76 -1.61 -12.31 4.89
N PHE A 77 -1.52 -11.48 5.89
CA PHE A 77 -0.61 -10.33 5.90
C PHE A 77 0.84 -10.67 5.51
N PRO A 78 1.48 -11.74 6.02
CA PRO A 78 2.84 -12.09 5.58
C PRO A 78 2.94 -12.36 4.08
N GLY A 79 1.93 -12.99 3.48
CA GLY A 79 1.88 -13.22 2.04
C GLY A 79 1.73 -11.93 1.24
N LEU A 80 0.92 -10.98 1.71
CA LEU A 80 0.76 -9.67 1.10
C LEU A 80 2.02 -8.80 1.28
N ALA A 81 2.66 -8.85 2.44
CA ALA A 81 3.93 -8.17 2.68
C ALA A 81 5.02 -8.68 1.73
N LYS A 82 5.11 -10.00 1.53
CA LYS A 82 6.01 -10.61 0.55
C LYS A 82 5.70 -10.18 -0.88
N LEU A 83 4.41 -10.08 -1.23
CA LEU A 83 3.99 -9.58 -2.55
C LEU A 83 4.41 -8.13 -2.75
N ALA A 84 4.25 -7.27 -1.75
CA ALA A 84 4.70 -5.89 -1.80
C ALA A 84 6.22 -5.79 -1.99
N ALA A 85 7.01 -6.59 -1.27
CA ALA A 85 8.45 -6.63 -1.45
C ALA A 85 8.85 -7.04 -2.88
N ARG A 86 8.22 -8.09 -3.44
CA ARG A 86 8.46 -8.51 -4.82
C ARG A 86 8.03 -7.46 -5.85
N MET A 87 6.95 -6.76 -5.59
CA MET A 87 6.52 -5.63 -6.43
C MET A 87 7.60 -4.54 -6.46
N LEU A 88 8.16 -4.20 -5.31
CA LEU A 88 9.27 -3.24 -5.24
C LEU A 88 10.50 -3.74 -5.99
N ASP A 89 10.84 -5.03 -5.89
CA ASP A 89 11.94 -5.63 -6.66
C ASP A 89 11.69 -5.50 -8.17
N TYR A 90 10.48 -5.83 -8.62
CA TYR A 90 10.10 -5.71 -10.04
C TYR A 90 10.19 -4.27 -10.54
N LEU A 91 9.84 -3.31 -9.71
CA LEU A 91 9.87 -1.88 -10.02
C LEU A 91 11.26 -1.25 -9.78
N ASN A 92 12.25 -2.04 -9.33
CA ASN A 92 13.62 -1.62 -9.02
C ASN A 92 13.72 -0.61 -7.85
N TYR A 93 12.86 -0.74 -6.85
CA TYR A 93 12.96 0.02 -5.62
C TYR A 93 13.66 -0.78 -4.52
N GLY A 94 14.71 -0.22 -3.93
CA GLY A 94 15.42 -0.83 -2.79
C GLY A 94 14.72 -0.57 -1.47
N GLN A 95 14.56 0.69 -1.11
CA GLN A 95 14.02 1.14 0.18
C GLN A 95 12.93 2.19 -0.03
N VAL A 96 11.88 2.14 0.80
CA VAL A 96 10.75 3.06 0.77
C VAL A 96 10.41 3.58 2.15
N ASN A 97 9.72 4.71 2.21
CA ASN A 97 8.89 5.06 3.34
C ASN A 97 7.52 4.42 3.14
N ALA A 98 6.92 3.86 4.18
CA ALA A 98 5.61 3.24 4.09
C ALA A 98 4.56 4.05 4.84
N ILE A 99 3.37 4.20 4.27
CA ILE A 99 2.18 4.67 4.97
C ILE A 99 1.08 3.65 4.83
N GLY A 100 0.43 3.33 5.94
CA GLY A 100 -0.72 2.42 5.97
C GLY A 100 -1.92 3.06 6.63
N VAL A 101 -3.09 2.92 5.99
CA VAL A 101 -4.36 3.47 6.47
C VAL A 101 -5.29 2.34 6.85
N SER A 102 -5.84 2.36 8.08
CA SER A 102 -6.80 1.38 8.57
C SER A 102 -6.26 -0.07 8.42
N TRP A 103 -6.93 -0.94 7.69
CA TRP A 103 -6.45 -2.29 7.34
C TRP A 103 -5.06 -2.27 6.68
N GLY A 104 -4.81 -1.30 5.80
CA GLY A 104 -3.50 -1.08 5.20
C GLY A 104 -2.42 -0.74 6.22
N GLY A 105 -2.80 -0.18 7.37
CA GLY A 105 -1.88 0.04 8.49
C GLY A 105 -1.39 -1.27 9.13
N ALA A 106 -2.25 -2.28 9.24
CA ALA A 106 -1.83 -3.61 9.69
C ALA A 106 -0.87 -4.26 8.68
N LEU A 107 -1.16 -4.14 7.40
CA LEU A 107 -0.29 -4.64 6.33
C LEU A 107 1.06 -3.90 6.29
N ALA A 108 1.06 -2.59 6.46
CA ALA A 108 2.30 -1.80 6.51
C ALA A 108 3.18 -2.17 7.71
N GLN A 109 2.58 -2.45 8.87
CA GLN A 109 3.29 -2.98 10.04
C GLN A 109 3.91 -4.34 9.75
N GLN A 110 3.16 -5.26 9.12
CA GLN A 110 3.68 -6.56 8.72
C GLN A 110 4.85 -6.41 7.72
N PHE A 111 4.70 -5.53 6.73
CA PHE A 111 5.76 -5.25 5.77
C PHE A 111 7.03 -4.72 6.46
N ALA A 112 6.90 -3.75 7.34
CA ALA A 112 8.04 -3.18 8.07
C ALA A 112 8.69 -4.19 9.02
N HIS A 113 7.91 -5.10 9.61
CA HIS A 113 8.41 -6.19 10.46
C HIS A 113 9.18 -7.25 9.68
N ASP A 114 8.62 -7.72 8.56
CA ASP A 114 9.20 -8.82 7.77
C ASP A 114 10.36 -8.35 6.88
N TYR A 115 10.36 -7.06 6.49
CA TYR A 115 11.35 -6.45 5.59
C TYR A 115 11.89 -5.13 6.16
N PRO A 116 12.52 -5.15 7.34
CA PRO A 116 12.98 -3.91 8.00
C PRO A 116 14.01 -3.13 7.18
N GLU A 117 14.80 -3.80 6.37
CA GLU A 117 15.77 -3.19 5.46
C GLU A 117 15.14 -2.44 4.28
N ARG A 118 13.86 -2.75 3.97
CA ARG A 118 13.10 -2.15 2.88
C ARG A 118 12.24 -0.97 3.33
N CYS A 119 11.98 -0.84 4.63
CA CYS A 119 11.14 0.21 5.22
C CYS A 119 11.98 1.19 6.04
N LYS A 120 12.20 2.40 5.50
CA LYS A 120 12.99 3.43 6.18
C LYS A 120 12.21 4.16 7.26
N LYS A 121 10.95 4.49 6.98
CA LYS A 121 10.01 5.13 7.92
C LYS A 121 8.64 4.51 7.74
N LEU A 122 7.88 4.41 8.83
CA LEU A 122 6.52 3.89 8.84
C LEU A 122 5.58 4.95 9.42
N VAL A 123 4.54 5.29 8.65
CA VAL A 123 3.45 6.15 9.09
C VAL A 123 2.18 5.32 9.18
N LEU A 124 1.50 5.39 10.30
CA LEU A 124 0.26 4.67 10.56
C LEU A 124 -0.87 5.66 10.78
N ALA A 125 -1.92 5.56 9.98
CA ALA A 125 -3.08 6.43 10.03
C ALA A 125 -4.35 5.62 10.26
N ALA A 126 -5.16 6.01 11.25
CA ALA A 126 -6.47 5.40 11.55
C ALA A 126 -6.41 3.86 11.65
N THR A 127 -5.39 3.32 12.30
CA THR A 127 -5.15 1.88 12.44
C THR A 127 -4.85 1.50 13.88
N SER A 128 -4.80 0.19 14.16
CA SER A 128 -4.46 -0.35 15.49
C SER A 128 -3.00 -0.78 15.57
N ALA A 129 -2.44 -0.76 16.78
CA ALA A 129 -1.09 -1.26 17.08
C ALA A 129 -1.10 -2.79 17.30
N GLY A 130 -1.70 -3.56 16.40
CA GLY A 130 -1.80 -5.02 16.49
C GLY A 130 -3.22 -5.50 16.77
N MET A 131 -3.38 -6.62 17.52
CA MET A 131 -4.68 -7.27 17.74
C MET A 131 -5.62 -6.53 18.71
N ALA A 132 -5.14 -5.55 19.47
CA ALA A 132 -5.97 -4.78 20.39
C ALA A 132 -6.73 -3.69 19.62
N MET A 133 -7.97 -3.99 19.27
CA MET A 133 -8.88 -3.02 18.68
C MET A 133 -9.89 -2.58 19.74
N VAL A 134 -10.06 -1.26 19.95
CA VAL A 134 -11.20 -0.73 20.70
C VAL A 134 -12.38 -0.73 19.74
N PRO A 135 -13.40 -1.57 19.95
CA PRO A 135 -14.55 -1.59 19.05
C PRO A 135 -15.25 -0.24 19.07
N GLY A 136 -15.67 0.22 17.91
CA GLY A 136 -16.53 1.39 17.78
C GLY A 136 -17.87 1.19 18.51
N LYS A 137 -18.59 2.28 18.75
CA LYS A 137 -19.93 2.19 19.36
C LYS A 137 -20.80 1.21 18.57
N PRO A 138 -21.57 0.31 19.22
CA PRO A 138 -22.38 -0.72 18.53
C PRO A 138 -23.31 -0.16 17.45
N ARG A 139 -23.82 1.06 17.62
CA ARG A 139 -24.64 1.77 16.61
C ARG A 139 -23.92 2.05 15.31
N VAL A 140 -22.61 2.26 15.34
CA VAL A 140 -21.81 2.53 14.13
C VAL A 140 -21.49 1.24 13.38
N LEU A 141 -21.25 0.14 14.11
CA LEU A 141 -20.99 -1.18 13.52
C LEU A 141 -22.21 -1.76 12.79
N TRP A 142 -23.44 -1.31 13.13
CA TRP A 142 -24.67 -1.72 12.43
C TRP A 142 -24.95 -0.96 11.13
N LEU A 143 -24.21 0.12 10.87
CA LEU A 143 -24.37 0.98 9.67
C LEU A 143 -23.29 0.74 8.61
N MET A 144 -22.37 -0.20 8.86
CA MET A 144 -21.31 -0.64 7.94
C MET A 144 -21.68 -1.98 7.30
#